data_a328e5c99ba40bd1b8346789ef6371bf
#
_entry.id   a328e5c99ba40bd1b8346789ef6371bf
#
_cell.length_a   1.000
_cell.length_b   1.000
_cell.length_c   1.000
_cell.angle_alpha   90.00
_cell.angle_beta   90.00
_cell.angle_gamma   90.00
#
_symmetry.space_group_name_H-M   'P 1'
#
loop_
_entity.id
_entity.type
_entity.pdbx_description
1 polymer ?
#
loop_
_entity_poly.entity_id
_entity_poly.type
_entity_poly.pdbx_seq_one_letter_code
_entity_poly.pdbx_strand_id
1 'polypeptide(L)'
;LTILEPESTPFVSMANKATASGTFFEVQVDDLSTANFDGVNEGEDVTAFDNKAANRARIGNYIQSFRRTFAVSNIAELVDTAGVANEFSASEAKAVRELKRDFEAAVCSAQDRQADSGAGAPYKTRGMFKWLGVGGQPSDVPTFAQNVANDTTGTQTEATFNSVLQELYEANGMPGGQLTLIAGPQLKKEISDFARQAGGAGFAFSVTQPAESKKITLTVNLYEGDFGTVAIVPSVFLNRTSGSSTIDGDAGLLIDPEYVAIHTLQAESNSELENQGGGRRGFCSLIAGLACHMPKAHGFFN
;
A
#
# COMPACT_ATOMS: atom_id res chain seq x y z
N LEU A 1 -13.01 21.74 -18.62
CA LEU A 1 -11.62 21.62 -18.18
C LEU A 1 -11.18 20.17 -18.28
N THR A 2 -10.14 19.88 -19.07
CA THR A 2 -9.60 18.51 -19.19
C THR A 2 -8.32 18.42 -18.37
N ILE A 3 -8.31 17.51 -17.39
CA ILE A 3 -7.14 17.23 -16.57
C ILE A 3 -6.67 15.81 -16.90
N LEU A 4 -5.43 15.66 -17.37
CA LEU A 4 -4.81 14.38 -17.68
C LEU A 4 -3.87 13.98 -16.56
N GLU A 5 -4.42 13.46 -15.48
CA GLU A 5 -3.64 13.05 -14.31
C GLU A 5 -4.22 11.75 -13.72
N PRO A 6 -3.38 10.85 -13.17
CA PRO A 6 -3.86 9.65 -12.52
C PRO A 6 -4.60 10.00 -11.23
N GLU A 7 -5.86 9.58 -11.14
CA GLU A 7 -6.72 9.83 -9.98
C GLU A 7 -6.98 8.55 -9.17
N SER A 8 -6.62 7.38 -9.68
CA SER A 8 -6.91 6.12 -9.01
C SER A 8 -6.00 5.93 -7.79
N THR A 9 -6.60 5.56 -6.67
CA THR A 9 -5.94 5.28 -5.40
C THR A 9 -6.21 3.83 -5.00
N PRO A 10 -5.54 2.85 -5.63
CA PRO A 10 -5.87 1.43 -5.47
C PRO A 10 -5.62 0.92 -4.05
N PHE A 11 -4.54 1.33 -3.39
CA PHE A 11 -4.22 0.90 -2.04
C PHE A 11 -5.27 1.35 -1.02
N VAL A 12 -5.57 2.66 -1.02
CA VAL A 12 -6.57 3.25 -0.10
C VAL A 12 -7.98 2.69 -0.34
N SER A 13 -8.28 2.33 -1.58
CA SER A 13 -9.58 1.74 -1.94
C SER A 13 -9.73 0.30 -1.45
N MET A 14 -8.63 -0.45 -1.36
CA MET A 14 -8.58 -1.84 -0.96
C MET A 14 -8.52 -2.00 0.56
N ALA A 15 -7.77 -1.14 1.25
CA ALA A 15 -7.51 -1.23 2.68
C ALA A 15 -8.79 -1.07 3.52
N ASN A 16 -8.90 -1.84 4.59
CA ASN A 16 -9.98 -1.71 5.57
C ASN A 16 -9.95 -0.32 6.21
N LYS A 17 -11.12 0.15 6.66
CA LYS A 17 -11.26 1.47 7.29
C LYS A 17 -11.55 1.33 8.76
N ALA A 18 -10.80 2.04 9.59
CA ALA A 18 -10.97 2.10 11.03
C ALA A 18 -10.89 3.56 11.51
N THR A 19 -11.41 3.80 12.72
CA THR A 19 -11.34 5.12 13.35
C THR A 19 -10.19 5.16 14.34
N ALA A 20 -9.37 6.22 14.28
CA ALA A 20 -8.36 6.48 15.29
C ALA A 20 -8.98 7.32 16.44
N SER A 21 -8.56 7.05 17.67
CA SER A 21 -8.93 7.84 18.86
C SER A 21 -7.81 8.72 19.38
N GLY A 22 -6.59 8.57 18.82
CA GLY A 22 -5.40 9.32 19.26
C GLY A 22 -4.40 9.51 18.12
N THR A 23 -3.31 10.20 18.42
CA THR A 23 -2.23 10.48 17.46
C THR A 23 -1.35 9.28 17.18
N PHE A 24 -1.33 8.32 18.09
CA PHE A 24 -0.63 7.05 17.97
C PHE A 24 -1.62 5.91 18.18
N PHE A 25 -1.58 4.92 17.35
CA PHE A 25 -2.38 3.70 17.46
C PHE A 25 -1.49 2.48 17.46
N GLU A 26 -1.88 1.48 18.23
CA GLU A 26 -1.13 0.25 18.44
C GLU A 26 -1.97 -0.96 18.06
N VAL A 27 -1.30 -1.96 17.52
CA VAL A 27 -1.85 -3.28 17.27
C VAL A 27 -1.03 -4.30 18.04
N GLN A 28 -1.71 -5.25 18.67
CA GLN A 28 -1.07 -6.32 19.40
C GLN A 28 -0.83 -7.51 18.47
N VAL A 29 0.40 -8.01 18.46
CA VAL A 29 0.82 -9.17 17.67
C VAL A 29 1.34 -10.26 18.59
N ASP A 30 1.10 -11.50 18.23
CA ASP A 30 1.52 -12.68 18.99
C ASP A 30 1.99 -13.77 18.03
N ASP A 31 2.71 -14.76 18.51
CA ASP A 31 3.24 -15.87 17.72
C ASP A 31 2.89 -17.22 18.37
N LEU A 32 2.79 -18.25 17.54
CA LEU A 32 2.62 -19.62 17.99
C LEU A 32 3.99 -20.30 18.08
N SER A 33 4.17 -21.14 19.09
CA SER A 33 5.37 -21.98 19.17
C SER A 33 5.43 -22.91 17.96
N THR A 34 6.65 -23.18 17.49
CA THR A 34 6.89 -24.19 16.45
C THR A 34 6.24 -25.52 16.79
N ALA A 35 5.75 -26.24 15.77
CA ALA A 35 5.18 -27.55 15.95
C ALA A 35 6.24 -28.50 16.55
N ASN A 36 5.86 -29.23 17.61
CA ASN A 36 6.71 -30.26 18.24
C ASN A 36 6.26 -31.62 17.77
N PHE A 37 7.21 -32.44 17.35
CA PHE A 37 7.00 -33.83 16.91
C PHE A 37 7.31 -34.84 18.01
N ASP A 38 7.85 -34.40 19.16
CA ASP A 38 8.25 -35.26 20.22
C ASP A 38 7.04 -35.80 20.99
N GLY A 39 7.02 -37.11 21.21
CA GLY A 39 6.04 -37.74 22.08
C GLY A 39 6.39 -37.53 23.56
N VAL A 40 5.41 -37.67 24.42
CA VAL A 40 5.58 -37.66 25.87
C VAL A 40 5.53 -39.09 26.37
N ASN A 41 6.40 -39.45 27.32
CA ASN A 41 6.42 -40.78 27.91
C ASN A 41 5.13 -41.03 28.71
N GLU A 42 4.66 -42.28 28.71
CA GLU A 42 3.52 -42.67 29.51
C GLU A 42 3.83 -42.51 31.00
N GLY A 43 2.98 -41.76 31.72
CA GLY A 43 3.18 -41.51 33.15
C GLY A 43 4.19 -40.43 33.51
N GLU A 44 4.67 -39.66 32.55
CA GLU A 44 5.56 -38.52 32.78
C GLU A 44 4.80 -37.31 33.32
N ASP A 45 5.23 -36.78 34.44
CA ASP A 45 4.68 -35.58 35.05
C ASP A 45 5.16 -34.31 34.32
N VAL A 46 4.27 -33.33 34.19
CA VAL A 46 4.62 -32.00 33.62
C VAL A 46 5.45 -31.24 34.65
N THR A 47 6.73 -31.03 34.37
CA THR A 47 7.68 -30.34 35.27
C THR A 47 7.97 -28.89 34.80
N ALA A 48 7.66 -28.54 33.55
CA ALA A 48 7.90 -27.23 32.99
C ALA A 48 6.62 -26.65 32.34
N PHE A 49 6.40 -25.37 32.54
CA PHE A 49 5.24 -24.65 31.99
C PHE A 49 5.71 -23.48 31.14
N ASP A 50 5.30 -23.45 29.90
CA ASP A 50 5.62 -22.37 28.98
C ASP A 50 4.68 -21.15 29.19
N ASN A 51 5.25 -19.96 29.26
CA ASN A 51 4.48 -18.73 29.23
C ASN A 51 4.07 -18.42 27.79
N LYS A 52 2.84 -18.75 27.41
CA LYS A 52 2.32 -18.52 26.04
C LYS A 52 2.10 -17.04 25.67
N ALA A 53 2.22 -16.14 26.64
CA ALA A 53 2.14 -14.69 26.37
C ALA A 53 3.52 -14.01 26.32
N ALA A 54 4.61 -14.77 26.37
CA ALA A 54 5.98 -14.22 26.41
C ALA A 54 6.37 -13.46 25.13
N ASN A 55 5.86 -13.91 23.97
CA ASN A 55 6.18 -13.31 22.66
C ASN A 55 5.24 -12.18 22.27
N ARG A 56 4.20 -11.88 23.07
CA ARG A 56 3.24 -10.85 22.75
C ARG A 56 3.90 -9.47 22.69
N ALA A 57 3.77 -8.79 21.56
CA ALA A 57 4.36 -7.49 21.32
C ALA A 57 3.32 -6.50 20.80
N ARG A 58 3.65 -5.20 20.86
CA ARG A 58 2.84 -4.12 20.30
C ARG A 58 3.61 -3.44 19.19
N ILE A 59 2.98 -3.35 18.03
CA ILE A 59 3.47 -2.57 16.91
C ILE A 59 2.54 -1.37 16.71
N GLY A 60 3.08 -0.23 16.31
CA GLY A 60 2.24 0.95 16.20
C GLY A 60 2.73 1.97 15.19
N ASN A 61 1.83 2.89 14.83
CA ASN A 61 2.11 3.95 13.88
C ASN A 61 1.48 5.27 14.34
N TYR A 62 2.00 6.37 13.79
CA TYR A 62 1.43 7.70 13.96
C TYR A 62 0.47 8.03 12.83
N ILE A 63 -0.53 8.85 13.14
CA ILE A 63 -1.34 9.51 12.12
C ILE A 63 -0.54 10.66 11.52
N GLN A 64 -0.88 11.00 10.28
CA GLN A 64 -0.30 12.13 9.55
C GLN A 64 -1.40 13.08 9.11
N SER A 65 -1.15 14.39 9.24
CA SER A 65 -2.06 15.42 8.73
C SER A 65 -1.66 15.79 7.32
N PHE A 66 -2.60 15.65 6.40
CA PHE A 66 -2.48 16.06 5.01
C PHE A 66 -3.33 17.30 4.79
N ARG A 67 -2.82 18.26 4.03
CA ARG A 67 -3.53 19.50 3.74
C ARG A 67 -3.17 20.03 2.35
N ARG A 68 -4.20 20.40 1.61
CA ARG A 68 -4.08 21.14 0.35
C ARG A 68 -4.84 22.45 0.44
N THR A 69 -4.21 23.53 0.05
CA THR A 69 -4.79 24.87 0.05
C THR A 69 -5.18 25.29 -1.35
N PHE A 70 -6.22 26.09 -1.46
CA PHE A 70 -6.65 26.68 -2.70
C PHE A 70 -7.09 28.13 -2.47
N ALA A 71 -6.92 28.97 -3.49
CA ALA A 71 -7.31 30.37 -3.44
C ALA A 71 -7.73 30.83 -4.86
N VAL A 72 -8.75 31.67 -4.89
CA VAL A 72 -9.26 32.29 -6.12
C VAL A 72 -9.36 33.78 -5.89
N SER A 73 -8.82 34.59 -6.82
CA SER A 73 -8.86 36.03 -6.70
C SER A 73 -10.29 36.57 -6.96
N ASN A 74 -10.62 37.71 -6.36
CA ASN A 74 -11.92 38.37 -6.55
C ASN A 74 -12.22 38.65 -8.03
N ILE A 75 -11.20 38.97 -8.82
CA ILE A 75 -11.37 39.24 -10.25
C ILE A 75 -11.72 37.96 -11.02
N ALA A 76 -11.04 36.86 -10.71
CA ALA A 76 -11.29 35.56 -11.34
C ALA A 76 -12.68 34.99 -11.00
N GLU A 77 -13.25 35.36 -9.87
CA GLU A 77 -14.61 34.94 -9.46
C GLU A 77 -15.70 35.79 -10.18
N LEU A 78 -15.37 37.02 -10.55
CA LEU A 78 -16.30 37.93 -11.23
C LEU A 78 -16.27 37.84 -12.76
N VAL A 79 -15.18 37.32 -13.33
CA VAL A 79 -15.02 37.16 -14.77
C VAL A 79 -15.61 35.83 -15.21
N ASP A 80 -16.43 35.85 -16.25
CA ASP A 80 -16.94 34.64 -16.88
C ASP A 80 -15.78 33.91 -17.61
N THR A 81 -15.31 32.84 -16.99
CA THR A 81 -14.19 32.01 -17.50
C THR A 81 -14.73 30.91 -18.40
N ALA A 82 -14.21 30.81 -19.61
CA ALA A 82 -14.60 29.76 -20.54
C ALA A 82 -14.33 28.37 -20.01
N GLY A 83 -15.38 27.56 -19.84
CA GLY A 83 -15.32 26.15 -19.45
C GLY A 83 -15.41 25.84 -17.96
N VAL A 84 -15.47 26.84 -17.07
CA VAL A 84 -15.65 26.66 -15.63
C VAL A 84 -16.71 27.66 -15.12
N ALA A 85 -17.83 27.14 -14.62
CA ALA A 85 -18.92 27.98 -14.12
C ALA A 85 -18.62 28.59 -12.74
N ASN A 86 -17.75 27.99 -11.95
CA ASN A 86 -17.34 28.46 -10.61
C ASN A 86 -15.91 28.02 -10.33
N GLU A 87 -14.98 28.97 -10.39
CA GLU A 87 -13.56 28.72 -10.19
C GLU A 87 -13.22 28.26 -8.75
N PHE A 88 -13.96 28.73 -7.76
CA PHE A 88 -13.75 28.33 -6.38
C PHE A 88 -14.10 26.85 -6.16
N SER A 89 -15.27 26.41 -6.61
CA SER A 89 -15.68 25.01 -6.51
C SER A 89 -14.80 24.06 -7.35
N ALA A 90 -14.32 24.52 -8.50
CA ALA A 90 -13.40 23.76 -9.33
C ALA A 90 -12.03 23.59 -8.65
N SER A 91 -11.52 24.64 -8.01
CA SER A 91 -10.26 24.62 -7.26
C SER A 91 -10.36 23.74 -5.99
N GLU A 92 -11.49 23.79 -5.30
CA GLU A 92 -11.81 22.91 -4.18
C GLU A 92 -11.82 21.43 -4.60
N ALA A 93 -12.56 21.09 -5.65
CA ALA A 93 -12.61 19.72 -6.18
C ALA A 93 -11.23 19.21 -6.61
N LYS A 94 -10.40 20.08 -7.19
CA LYS A 94 -9.02 19.75 -7.53
C LYS A 94 -8.17 19.49 -6.28
N ALA A 95 -8.29 20.33 -5.24
CA ALA A 95 -7.54 20.16 -3.99
C ALA A 95 -7.90 18.84 -3.26
N VAL A 96 -9.17 18.42 -3.29
CA VAL A 96 -9.60 17.12 -2.74
C VAL A 96 -8.94 15.94 -3.48
N ARG A 97 -8.90 16.00 -4.82
CA ARG A 97 -8.22 14.96 -5.61
C ARG A 97 -6.72 14.90 -5.33
N GLU A 98 -6.08 16.06 -5.23
CA GLU A 98 -4.66 16.15 -4.88
C GLU A 98 -4.38 15.60 -3.48
N LEU A 99 -5.26 15.87 -2.51
CA LEU A 99 -5.17 15.34 -1.14
C LEU A 99 -5.21 13.81 -1.10
N LYS A 100 -6.12 13.20 -1.86
CA LYS A 100 -6.21 11.73 -1.98
C LYS A 100 -4.95 11.13 -2.58
N ARG A 101 -4.40 11.76 -3.60
CA ARG A 101 -3.15 11.36 -4.22
C ARG A 101 -1.96 11.44 -3.26
N ASP A 102 -1.89 12.50 -2.45
CA ASP A 102 -0.84 12.67 -1.45
C ASP A 102 -0.90 11.56 -0.40
N PHE A 103 -2.11 11.20 0.04
CA PHE A 103 -2.31 10.13 1.01
C PHE A 103 -1.90 8.77 0.43
N GLU A 104 -2.34 8.42 -0.79
CA GLU A 104 -1.93 7.19 -1.47
C GLU A 104 -0.41 7.12 -1.63
N ALA A 105 0.24 8.21 -2.05
CA ALA A 105 1.68 8.27 -2.19
C ALA A 105 2.42 8.08 -0.85
N ALA A 106 1.89 8.62 0.24
CA ALA A 106 2.48 8.45 1.57
C ALA A 106 2.34 7.00 2.08
N VAL A 107 1.18 6.39 1.87
CA VAL A 107 0.90 5.00 2.28
C VAL A 107 1.75 4.01 1.48
N CYS A 108 1.95 4.24 0.18
CA CYS A 108 2.80 3.42 -0.69
C CYS A 108 4.29 3.78 -0.60
N SER A 109 4.73 4.61 0.36
CA SER A 109 6.13 5.03 0.47
C SER A 109 6.95 4.14 1.39
N ALA A 110 8.29 4.34 1.37
CA ALA A 110 9.22 3.76 2.33
C ALA A 110 9.53 4.71 3.51
N GLN A 111 8.71 5.74 3.73
CA GLN A 111 8.90 6.63 4.88
C GLN A 111 8.66 5.90 6.20
N ASP A 112 9.49 6.21 7.21
CA ASP A 112 9.26 5.70 8.55
C ASP A 112 8.35 6.63 9.36
N ARG A 113 7.77 6.07 10.43
CA ARG A 113 6.95 6.82 11.37
C ARG A 113 7.78 7.87 12.10
N GLN A 114 7.15 8.99 12.37
CA GLN A 114 7.77 10.09 13.12
C GLN A 114 6.76 10.71 14.05
N ALA A 115 7.16 10.91 15.31
CA ALA A 115 6.41 11.75 16.25
C ALA A 115 6.64 13.23 15.93
N ASP A 116 5.66 14.07 16.23
CA ASP A 116 5.85 15.51 16.17
C ASP A 116 6.78 15.96 17.29
N SER A 117 7.85 16.66 16.93
CA SER A 117 8.81 17.24 17.89
C SER A 117 8.60 18.74 18.09
N GLY A 118 7.60 19.35 17.45
CA GLY A 118 7.31 20.79 17.52
C GLY A 118 8.33 21.70 16.82
N ALA A 119 9.45 21.17 16.35
CA ALA A 119 10.54 21.93 15.75
C ALA A 119 10.67 21.73 14.23
N GLY A 120 9.53 21.67 13.52
CA GLY A 120 9.50 21.46 12.07
C GLY A 120 9.54 20.00 11.65
N ALA A 121 9.42 19.06 12.57
CA ALA A 121 9.28 17.64 12.32
C ALA A 121 7.83 17.21 12.64
N PRO A 122 6.90 17.24 11.66
CA PRO A 122 5.50 16.88 11.87
C PRO A 122 5.33 15.38 12.05
N TYR A 123 4.17 14.96 12.55
CA TYR A 123 3.78 13.56 12.53
C TYR A 123 3.86 12.99 11.12
N LYS A 124 4.48 11.82 10.99
CA LYS A 124 4.49 11.03 9.75
C LYS A 124 3.98 9.63 10.02
N THR A 125 3.13 9.15 9.13
CA THR A 125 2.70 7.76 9.12
C THR A 125 3.76 6.90 8.44
N ARG A 126 4.01 5.69 8.93
CA ARG A 126 4.88 4.72 8.27
C ARG A 126 4.18 4.18 7.03
N GLY A 127 4.87 4.23 5.89
CA GLY A 127 4.39 3.65 4.65
C GLY A 127 4.55 2.13 4.60
N MET A 128 3.86 1.50 3.64
CA MET A 128 3.80 0.04 3.55
C MET A 128 5.17 -0.58 3.25
N PHE A 129 5.95 -0.04 2.34
CA PHE A 129 7.30 -0.53 2.07
C PHE A 129 8.20 -0.52 3.31
N LYS A 130 8.06 0.48 4.18
CA LYS A 130 8.82 0.51 5.44
C LYS A 130 8.33 -0.53 6.43
N TRP A 131 7.02 -0.80 6.49
CA TRP A 131 6.48 -1.90 7.28
C TRP A 131 7.05 -3.26 6.85
N LEU A 132 7.30 -3.43 5.56
CA LEU A 132 7.85 -4.65 4.98
C LEU A 132 9.39 -4.71 5.04
N GLY A 133 10.04 -3.68 5.55
CA GLY A 133 11.48 -3.68 5.81
C GLY A 133 12.35 -3.07 4.71
N VAL A 134 11.79 -2.39 3.73
CA VAL A 134 12.59 -1.62 2.76
C VAL A 134 13.41 -0.55 3.48
N GLY A 135 14.71 -0.51 3.22
CA GLY A 135 15.64 0.35 3.96
C GLY A 135 15.92 -0.08 5.40
N GLY A 136 15.70 -1.36 5.71
CA GLY A 136 15.92 -2.00 7.01
C GLY A 136 14.64 -2.20 7.81
N GLN A 137 14.59 -3.31 8.54
CA GLN A 137 13.42 -3.67 9.37
C GLN A 137 13.17 -2.61 10.46
N PRO A 138 11.91 -2.24 10.72
CA PRO A 138 11.58 -1.34 11.81
C PRO A 138 11.92 -1.96 13.17
N SER A 139 12.56 -1.19 14.05
CA SER A 139 13.04 -1.68 15.35
C SER A 139 11.94 -2.07 16.34
N ASP A 140 10.72 -1.62 16.11
CA ASP A 140 9.54 -1.90 16.93
C ASP A 140 8.75 -3.13 16.46
N VAL A 141 9.08 -3.69 15.29
CA VAL A 141 8.48 -4.92 14.79
C VAL A 141 9.29 -6.12 15.28
N PRO A 142 8.69 -7.01 16.10
CA PRO A 142 9.40 -8.15 16.62
C PRO A 142 9.77 -9.12 15.48
N THR A 143 10.84 -9.87 15.64
CA THR A 143 11.41 -10.74 14.60
C THR A 143 10.38 -11.73 14.03
N PHE A 144 9.49 -12.26 14.85
CA PHE A 144 8.47 -13.21 14.41
C PHE A 144 7.39 -12.58 13.50
N ALA A 145 7.20 -11.26 13.59
CA ALA A 145 6.23 -10.51 12.77
C ALA A 145 6.86 -9.79 11.57
N GLN A 146 8.19 -9.84 11.43
CA GLN A 146 8.90 -9.21 10.32
C GLN A 146 8.59 -9.90 9.00
N ASN A 147 8.57 -9.12 7.92
CA ASN A 147 8.43 -9.63 6.57
C ASN A 147 9.59 -10.56 6.20
N VAL A 148 9.29 -11.64 5.49
CA VAL A 148 10.26 -12.62 4.97
C VAL A 148 10.15 -12.79 3.46
N ALA A 149 8.98 -12.53 2.88
CA ALA A 149 8.68 -12.74 1.47
C ALA A 149 9.01 -11.48 0.66
N ASN A 150 10.19 -11.45 0.03
CA ASN A 150 10.62 -10.28 -0.74
C ASN A 150 11.59 -10.65 -1.86
N ASP A 151 11.56 -9.86 -2.93
CA ASP A 151 12.58 -9.88 -3.95
C ASP A 151 13.07 -8.46 -4.23
N THR A 152 14.39 -8.29 -4.21
CA THR A 152 15.09 -7.02 -4.45
C THR A 152 16.04 -7.10 -5.64
N THR A 153 15.82 -8.03 -6.56
CA THR A 153 16.70 -8.24 -7.73
C THR A 153 16.43 -7.30 -8.88
N GLY A 154 15.34 -6.53 -8.82
CA GLY A 154 14.99 -5.49 -9.79
C GLY A 154 14.26 -6.02 -11.04
N THR A 155 14.63 -7.16 -11.60
CA THR A 155 13.96 -7.74 -12.78
C THR A 155 13.25 -9.03 -12.39
N GLN A 156 11.94 -9.04 -12.54
CA GLN A 156 11.12 -10.18 -12.15
C GLN A 156 11.02 -11.22 -13.28
N THR A 157 11.25 -12.47 -12.89
CA THR A 157 10.94 -13.66 -13.69
C THR A 157 9.80 -14.43 -13.04
N GLU A 158 9.17 -15.32 -13.77
CA GLU A 158 8.14 -16.20 -13.20
C GLU A 158 8.67 -17.04 -12.03
N ALA A 159 9.93 -17.46 -12.09
CA ALA A 159 10.58 -18.24 -11.04
C ALA A 159 10.79 -17.41 -9.75
N THR A 160 11.26 -16.16 -9.87
CA THR A 160 11.45 -15.27 -8.71
C THR A 160 10.11 -14.86 -8.11
N PHE A 161 9.10 -14.61 -8.95
CA PHE A 161 7.75 -14.32 -8.50
C PHE A 161 7.13 -15.47 -7.69
N ASN A 162 7.26 -16.70 -8.20
CA ASN A 162 6.79 -17.90 -7.50
C ASN A 162 7.58 -18.17 -6.21
N SER A 163 8.86 -17.83 -6.15
CA SER A 163 9.66 -17.96 -4.94
C SER A 163 9.15 -17.06 -3.81
N VAL A 164 8.76 -15.81 -4.10
CA VAL A 164 8.14 -14.91 -3.11
C VAL A 164 6.79 -15.46 -2.64
N LEU A 165 5.98 -16.01 -3.53
CA LEU A 165 4.72 -16.66 -3.15
C LEU A 165 4.95 -17.90 -2.27
N GLN A 166 5.98 -18.69 -2.58
CA GLN A 166 6.37 -19.85 -1.76
C GLN A 166 6.79 -19.40 -0.35
N GLU A 167 7.68 -18.41 -0.24
CA GLU A 167 8.13 -17.87 1.05
C GLU A 167 6.95 -17.36 1.89
N LEU A 168 6.00 -16.68 1.25
CA LEU A 168 4.80 -16.21 1.92
C LEU A 168 3.90 -17.37 2.38
N TYR A 169 3.75 -18.40 1.56
CA TYR A 169 3.02 -19.60 1.91
C TYR A 169 3.66 -20.36 3.09
N GLU A 170 4.97 -20.53 3.07
CA GLU A 170 5.74 -21.18 4.16
C GLU A 170 5.63 -20.38 5.45
N ALA A 171 5.62 -19.05 5.37
CA ALA A 171 5.53 -18.17 6.52
C ALA A 171 4.13 -18.15 7.17
N ASN A 172 3.06 -18.16 6.35
CA ASN A 172 1.69 -17.83 6.79
C ASN A 172 0.61 -18.81 6.31
N GLY A 173 0.94 -19.76 5.43
CA GLY A 173 -0.03 -20.69 4.85
C GLY A 173 -1.06 -20.00 3.94
N MET A 174 -0.75 -18.82 3.38
CA MET A 174 -1.69 -18.01 2.56
C MET A 174 -3.04 -17.78 3.25
N PRO A 175 -3.11 -17.15 4.42
CA PRO A 175 -4.34 -17.03 5.20
C PRO A 175 -5.36 -16.30 4.35
N GLY A 176 -5.70 -15.63 3.72
CA GLY A 176 -6.80 -15.02 2.95
C GLY A 176 -7.17 -15.70 1.63
N GLY A 177 -6.37 -16.63 1.14
CA GLY A 177 -6.62 -17.34 -0.15
C GLY A 177 -6.54 -16.48 -1.41
N GLN A 178 -6.67 -15.17 -1.32
CA GLN A 178 -6.53 -14.23 -2.43
C GLN A 178 -5.71 -13.01 -2.01
N LEU A 179 -4.54 -12.87 -2.61
CA LEU A 179 -3.67 -11.72 -2.43
C LEU A 179 -3.92 -10.67 -3.51
N THR A 180 -3.65 -9.42 -3.17
CA THR A 180 -3.67 -8.32 -4.15
C THR A 180 -2.26 -7.78 -4.33
N LEU A 181 -1.76 -7.84 -5.57
CA LEU A 181 -0.51 -7.22 -5.96
C LEU A 181 -0.78 -5.82 -6.51
N ILE A 182 -0.33 -4.81 -5.81
CA ILE A 182 -0.25 -3.46 -6.35
C ILE A 182 1.10 -3.35 -7.05
N ALA A 183 1.09 -3.31 -8.37
CA ALA A 183 2.29 -3.36 -9.19
C ALA A 183 2.63 -2.00 -9.79
N GLY A 184 3.90 -1.64 -9.77
CA GLY A 184 4.44 -0.55 -10.56
C GLY A 184 4.35 -0.85 -12.07
N PRO A 185 4.47 0.16 -12.92
CA PRO A 185 4.25 0.00 -14.36
C PRO A 185 5.24 -0.96 -15.02
N GLN A 186 6.49 -1.02 -14.55
CA GLN A 186 7.50 -1.93 -15.06
C GLN A 186 7.24 -3.37 -14.61
N LEU A 187 7.00 -3.59 -13.32
CA LEU A 187 6.64 -4.90 -12.78
C LEU A 187 5.41 -5.47 -13.48
N LYS A 188 4.38 -4.64 -13.71
CA LYS A 188 3.19 -5.06 -14.46
C LYS A 188 3.51 -5.54 -15.88
N LYS A 189 4.45 -4.88 -16.55
CA LYS A 189 4.92 -5.27 -17.87
C LYS A 189 5.66 -6.61 -17.82
N GLU A 190 6.55 -6.81 -16.84
CA GLU A 190 7.32 -8.04 -16.65
C GLU A 190 6.39 -9.25 -16.39
N ILE A 191 5.39 -9.09 -15.51
CA ILE A 191 4.38 -10.13 -15.26
C ILE A 191 3.59 -10.46 -16.56
N SER A 192 3.26 -9.45 -17.35
CA SER A 192 2.61 -9.70 -18.64
C SER A 192 3.52 -10.44 -19.64
N ASP A 193 4.83 -10.27 -19.50
CA ASP A 193 5.82 -10.97 -20.32
C ASP A 193 6.02 -12.44 -19.90
N PHE A 194 5.67 -12.85 -18.67
CA PHE A 194 5.65 -14.27 -18.26
C PHE A 194 4.79 -15.10 -19.23
N ALA A 195 3.60 -14.59 -19.58
CA ALA A 195 2.72 -15.25 -20.54
C ALA A 195 3.31 -15.35 -21.95
N ARG A 196 4.29 -14.51 -22.32
CA ARG A 196 4.99 -14.56 -23.61
C ARG A 196 6.17 -15.52 -23.57
N GLN A 197 6.92 -15.58 -22.47
CA GLN A 197 8.13 -16.40 -22.35
C GLN A 197 7.82 -17.90 -22.21
N ALA A 198 6.65 -18.26 -21.70
CA ALA A 198 6.16 -19.65 -21.70
C ALA A 198 6.09 -20.26 -23.10
N GLY A 199 6.23 -19.45 -24.17
CA GLY A 199 6.34 -19.86 -25.58
C GLY A 199 7.75 -20.18 -26.07
N GLY A 200 8.75 -20.46 -25.21
CA GLY A 200 10.09 -20.91 -25.62
C GLY A 200 10.02 -22.21 -26.42
N ALA A 201 10.55 -22.18 -27.64
CA ALA A 201 10.80 -23.25 -28.61
C ALA A 201 10.04 -24.57 -28.39
N GLY A 202 8.73 -24.61 -28.61
CA GLY A 202 7.95 -25.85 -28.61
C GLY A 202 6.51 -25.77 -28.17
N PHE A 203 6.10 -24.74 -27.45
CA PHE A 203 4.69 -24.51 -27.13
C PHE A 203 4.23 -23.19 -27.77
N ALA A 204 3.58 -23.32 -28.94
CA ALA A 204 2.82 -22.21 -29.48
C ALA A 204 1.66 -21.91 -28.51
N PHE A 205 1.76 -20.83 -27.74
CA PHE A 205 0.59 -20.28 -27.12
C PHE A 205 -0.34 -19.82 -28.24
N SER A 206 -1.27 -20.67 -28.59
CA SER A 206 -2.31 -20.34 -29.56
C SER A 206 -3.22 -19.30 -28.92
N VAL A 207 -2.91 -18.02 -29.07
CA VAL A 207 -3.92 -16.99 -28.94
C VAL A 207 -4.93 -17.25 -30.05
N THR A 208 -5.95 -18.02 -29.74
CA THR A 208 -7.08 -18.22 -30.65
C THR A 208 -7.83 -16.88 -30.69
N GLN A 209 -7.34 -15.99 -31.56
CA GLN A 209 -8.08 -14.80 -31.91
C GLN A 209 -9.27 -15.18 -32.79
N PRO A 210 -10.50 -14.85 -32.39
CA PRO A 210 -11.59 -14.91 -33.35
C PRO A 210 -11.27 -13.95 -34.51
N ALA A 211 -11.43 -14.44 -35.74
CA ALA A 211 -11.02 -13.73 -36.95
C ALA A 211 -11.67 -12.34 -37.15
N GLU A 212 -12.64 -11.98 -36.33
CA GLU A 212 -13.36 -10.70 -36.38
C GLU A 212 -12.79 -9.64 -35.43
N SER A 213 -11.91 -9.98 -34.50
CA SER A 213 -11.36 -9.03 -33.53
C SER A 213 -10.00 -8.51 -33.98
N LYS A 214 -9.94 -7.27 -34.43
CA LYS A 214 -8.68 -6.53 -34.69
C LYS A 214 -7.97 -6.08 -33.40
N LYS A 215 -8.34 -6.62 -32.24
CA LYS A 215 -7.84 -6.24 -30.92
C LYS A 215 -6.92 -7.31 -30.37
N ILE A 216 -5.64 -6.98 -30.18
CA ILE A 216 -4.69 -7.82 -29.44
C ILE A 216 -4.85 -7.46 -27.97
N THR A 217 -5.30 -8.38 -27.14
CA THR A 217 -5.41 -8.20 -25.69
C THR A 217 -4.39 -9.14 -25.03
N LEU A 218 -3.34 -8.56 -24.45
CA LEU A 218 -2.35 -9.29 -23.69
C LEU A 218 -2.20 -8.58 -22.35
N THR A 219 -3.08 -8.90 -21.39
CA THR A 219 -3.07 -8.31 -20.05
C THR A 219 -3.32 -9.41 -19.03
N VAL A 220 -2.43 -9.56 -18.06
CA VAL A 220 -2.60 -10.46 -16.93
C VAL A 220 -3.12 -9.62 -15.77
N ASN A 221 -4.36 -9.83 -15.35
CA ASN A 221 -4.97 -9.17 -14.20
C ASN A 221 -5.16 -10.13 -13.01
N LEU A 222 -5.06 -11.41 -13.25
CA LEU A 222 -5.11 -12.47 -12.25
C LEU A 222 -3.99 -13.45 -12.55
N TYR A 223 -3.21 -13.78 -11.55
CA TYR A 223 -2.20 -14.83 -11.60
C TYR A 223 -2.65 -15.98 -10.71
N GLU A 224 -2.76 -17.17 -11.24
CA GLU A 224 -3.05 -18.40 -10.51
C GLU A 224 -1.79 -19.25 -10.48
N GLY A 225 -1.18 -19.38 -9.32
CA GLY A 225 0.01 -20.20 -9.09
C GLY A 225 -0.29 -21.36 -8.16
N ASP A 226 0.72 -22.19 -7.93
CA ASP A 226 0.64 -23.37 -7.05
C ASP A 226 0.31 -22.98 -5.58
N PHE A 227 0.63 -21.75 -5.19
CA PHE A 227 0.47 -21.26 -3.82
C PHE A 227 -0.73 -20.32 -3.63
N GLY A 228 -1.56 -20.13 -4.63
CA GLY A 228 -2.79 -19.34 -4.52
C GLY A 228 -3.03 -18.41 -5.70
N THR A 229 -4.01 -17.52 -5.53
CA THR A 229 -4.41 -16.55 -6.56
C THR A 229 -4.00 -15.14 -6.17
N VAL A 230 -3.45 -14.39 -7.13
CA VAL A 230 -3.01 -13.01 -6.96
C VAL A 230 -3.74 -12.12 -7.95
N ALA A 231 -4.52 -11.17 -7.45
CA ALA A 231 -5.13 -10.11 -8.26
C ALA A 231 -4.12 -8.99 -8.48
N ILE A 232 -3.91 -8.57 -9.72
CA ILE A 232 -2.87 -7.59 -10.07
C ILE A 232 -3.51 -6.26 -10.44
N VAL A 233 -3.22 -5.23 -9.65
CA VAL A 233 -3.71 -3.86 -9.84
C VAL A 233 -2.53 -2.93 -10.12
N PRO A 234 -2.45 -2.28 -11.30
CA PRO A 234 -1.39 -1.34 -11.57
C PRO A 234 -1.57 -0.04 -10.80
N SER A 235 -0.47 0.50 -10.26
CA SER A 235 -0.44 1.80 -9.59
C SER A 235 0.70 2.66 -10.14
N VAL A 236 0.38 3.91 -10.46
CA VAL A 236 1.37 4.92 -10.89
C VAL A 236 2.18 5.44 -9.70
N PHE A 237 1.68 5.29 -8.47
CA PHE A 237 2.34 5.79 -7.26
C PHE A 237 3.55 4.96 -6.85
N LEU A 238 3.73 3.76 -7.41
CA LEU A 238 4.91 2.90 -7.22
C LEU A 238 6.05 3.21 -8.21
N ASN A 239 6.02 4.33 -8.88
CA ASN A 239 7.13 4.84 -9.70
C ASN A 239 7.34 6.31 -9.37
N ARG A 240 7.87 6.61 -8.19
CA ARG A 240 8.07 8.00 -7.73
C ARG A 240 9.23 8.14 -6.78
N THR A 241 9.93 9.28 -6.95
CA THR A 241 10.87 9.80 -5.97
C THR A 241 10.18 10.86 -5.12
N SER A 242 10.15 10.66 -3.81
CA SER A 242 9.66 11.66 -2.84
C SER A 242 10.69 11.86 -1.74
N GLY A 243 11.34 13.02 -1.77
CA GLY A 243 12.42 13.33 -0.82
C GLY A 243 13.62 12.37 -0.98
N SER A 244 13.97 11.65 0.08
CA SER A 244 15.05 10.66 0.10
C SER A 244 14.57 9.22 -0.18
N SER A 245 13.29 9.02 -0.50
CA SER A 245 12.71 7.72 -0.81
C SER A 245 12.40 7.64 -2.29
N THR A 246 13.09 6.76 -3.00
CA THR A 246 12.81 6.41 -4.39
C THR A 246 12.16 5.03 -4.40
N ILE A 247 11.04 4.92 -5.10
CA ILE A 247 10.37 3.67 -5.41
C ILE A 247 10.40 3.55 -6.92
N ASP A 248 11.08 2.54 -7.42
CA ASP A 248 11.24 2.31 -8.85
C ASP A 248 9.99 1.65 -9.44
N GLY A 249 9.81 1.74 -10.74
CA GLY A 249 8.64 1.22 -11.44
C GLY A 249 8.52 -0.31 -11.46
N ASP A 250 9.56 -1.01 -11.06
CA ASP A 250 9.62 -2.46 -10.83
C ASP A 250 9.12 -2.87 -9.44
N ALA A 251 8.91 -1.89 -8.56
CA ALA A 251 8.38 -2.15 -7.23
C ALA A 251 6.93 -2.67 -7.24
N GLY A 252 6.63 -3.52 -6.29
CA GLY A 252 5.30 -4.08 -6.08
C GLY A 252 5.02 -4.40 -4.62
N LEU A 253 3.77 -4.27 -4.22
CA LEU A 253 3.27 -4.60 -2.90
C LEU A 253 2.28 -5.75 -3.01
N LEU A 254 2.65 -6.91 -2.48
CA LEU A 254 1.80 -8.08 -2.38
C LEU A 254 1.09 -8.07 -1.03
N ILE A 255 -0.20 -7.80 -1.02
CA ILE A 255 -0.95 -7.43 0.19
C ILE A 255 -2.11 -8.39 0.41
N ASP A 256 -2.27 -8.82 1.65
CA ASP A 256 -3.51 -9.38 2.15
C ASP A 256 -4.37 -8.25 2.74
N PRO A 257 -5.53 -7.94 2.15
CA PRO A 257 -6.37 -6.84 2.60
C PRO A 257 -6.90 -7.00 4.04
N GLU A 258 -6.96 -8.22 4.58
CA GLU A 258 -7.44 -8.44 5.94
C GLU A 258 -6.52 -7.83 7.01
N TYR A 259 -5.22 -7.79 6.74
CA TYR A 259 -4.21 -7.33 7.71
C TYR A 259 -3.80 -5.87 7.52
N VAL A 260 -4.51 -5.12 6.68
CA VAL A 260 -4.23 -3.69 6.42
C VAL A 260 -5.46 -2.84 6.69
N ALA A 261 -5.28 -1.77 7.48
CA ALA A 261 -6.34 -0.83 7.77
C ALA A 261 -5.85 0.62 7.73
N ILE A 262 -6.73 1.51 7.31
CA ILE A 262 -6.52 2.96 7.39
C ILE A 262 -7.25 3.48 8.62
N HIS A 263 -6.50 3.97 9.57
CA HIS A 263 -7.03 4.62 10.77
C HIS A 263 -7.21 6.12 10.52
N THR A 264 -8.46 6.57 10.50
CA THR A 264 -8.83 7.96 10.24
C THR A 264 -9.23 8.64 11.53
N LEU A 265 -8.52 9.73 11.91
CA LEU A 265 -8.89 10.59 13.03
C LEU A 265 -9.86 11.69 12.58
N GLN A 266 -9.58 12.30 11.44
CA GLN A 266 -10.44 13.27 10.81
C GLN A 266 -10.62 12.91 9.34
N ALA A 267 -11.87 12.69 8.93
CA ALA A 267 -12.20 12.46 7.54
C ALA A 267 -11.92 13.72 6.69
N GLU A 268 -11.94 13.55 5.39
CA GLU A 268 -11.79 14.67 4.46
C GLU A 268 -12.76 15.80 4.84
N SER A 269 -12.21 16.97 5.10
CA SER A 269 -12.97 18.17 5.45
C SER A 269 -12.45 19.37 4.68
N ASN A 270 -13.37 20.22 4.26
CA ASN A 270 -13.09 21.49 3.61
C ASN A 270 -13.38 22.62 4.58
N SER A 271 -12.54 23.62 4.59
CA SER A 271 -12.74 24.83 5.38
C SER A 271 -12.42 26.05 4.54
N GLU A 272 -13.39 26.95 4.42
CA GLU A 272 -13.17 28.27 3.84
C GLU A 272 -12.54 29.17 4.91
N LEU A 273 -11.54 29.94 4.49
CA LEU A 273 -10.84 30.89 5.35
C LEU A 273 -11.35 32.31 5.07
N GLU A 274 -11.22 33.16 6.09
CA GLU A 274 -11.60 34.55 6.01
C GLU A 274 -10.88 35.28 4.86
N ASN A 275 -11.64 36.08 4.09
CA ASN A 275 -11.11 36.88 3.01
C ASN A 275 -10.39 38.13 3.58
N GLN A 276 -9.08 38.19 3.36
CA GLN A 276 -8.25 39.32 3.78
C GLN A 276 -8.03 40.33 2.61
N GLY A 277 -8.97 40.42 1.66
CA GLY A 277 -8.92 41.36 0.56
C GLY A 277 -8.36 40.81 -0.76
N GLY A 278 -7.72 39.63 -0.76
CA GLY A 278 -7.10 39.01 -1.95
C GLY A 278 -7.97 38.04 -2.71
N GLY A 279 -9.17 37.70 -2.22
CA GLY A 279 -10.05 36.70 -2.80
C GLY A 279 -10.44 35.60 -1.81
N ARG A 280 -11.30 34.70 -2.26
CA ARG A 280 -11.72 33.53 -1.46
C ARG A 280 -10.60 32.51 -1.40
N ARG A 281 -10.43 31.92 -0.24
CA ARG A 281 -9.41 30.91 0.03
C ARG A 281 -9.92 29.85 0.97
N GLY A 282 -9.38 28.66 0.86
CA GLY A 282 -9.74 27.55 1.71
C GLY A 282 -8.64 26.49 1.75
N PHE A 283 -8.90 25.46 2.53
CA PHE A 283 -8.06 24.26 2.53
C PHE A 283 -8.91 23.01 2.71
N CYS A 284 -8.42 21.92 2.12
CA CYS A 284 -8.91 20.58 2.39
C CYS A 284 -7.91 19.89 3.33
N SER A 285 -8.39 19.16 4.31
CA SER A 285 -7.55 18.41 5.24
C SER A 285 -8.06 16.99 5.46
N LEU A 286 -7.11 16.09 5.71
CA LEU A 286 -7.32 14.70 6.07
C LEU A 286 -6.30 14.33 7.15
N ILE A 287 -6.74 13.68 8.22
CA ILE A 287 -5.82 13.16 9.24
C ILE A 287 -6.03 11.67 9.37
N ALA A 288 -5.07 10.91 8.87
CA ALA A 288 -5.13 9.46 8.82
C ALA A 288 -3.75 8.81 8.93
N GLY A 289 -3.71 7.52 9.18
CA GLY A 289 -2.49 6.72 9.24
C GLY A 289 -2.73 5.29 8.79
N LEU A 290 -1.65 4.60 8.38
CA LEU A 290 -1.67 3.21 7.94
C LEU A 290 -1.37 2.28 9.10
N ALA A 291 -2.26 1.33 9.37
CA ALA A 291 -2.03 0.18 10.23
C ALA A 291 -1.72 -1.06 9.38
N CYS A 292 -0.63 -1.72 9.72
CA CYS A 292 -0.31 -3.07 9.24
C CYS A 292 -0.35 -3.99 10.46
N HIS A 293 -1.29 -4.92 10.48
CA HIS A 293 -1.52 -5.78 11.65
C HIS A 293 -0.49 -6.88 11.75
N MET A 294 -0.03 -7.41 10.61
CA MET A 294 0.98 -8.46 10.57
C MET A 294 1.85 -8.28 9.32
N PRO A 295 3.01 -7.60 9.41
CA PRO A 295 3.91 -7.39 8.26
C PRO A 295 4.33 -8.68 7.57
N LYS A 296 4.45 -9.78 8.31
CA LYS A 296 4.80 -11.11 7.80
C LYS A 296 3.77 -11.69 6.82
N ALA A 297 2.50 -11.21 6.87
CA ALA A 297 1.42 -11.67 5.98
C ALA A 297 1.48 -11.06 4.57
N HIS A 298 2.46 -10.22 4.31
CA HIS A 298 2.60 -9.47 3.07
C HIS A 298 3.94 -9.78 2.40
N GLY A 299 4.06 -9.41 1.10
CA GLY A 299 5.31 -9.48 0.37
C GLY A 299 5.60 -8.18 -0.38
N PHE A 300 6.83 -8.03 -0.87
CA PHE A 300 7.18 -6.91 -1.73
C PHE A 300 8.23 -7.28 -2.77
N PHE A 301 8.22 -6.51 -3.85
CA PHE A 301 9.20 -6.48 -4.93
C PHE A 301 9.80 -5.07 -4.99
N ASN A 302 11.13 -4.96 -5.16
CA ASN A 302 11.81 -3.68 -5.22
C ASN A 302 13.17 -3.78 -5.93
#